data_c0d3ae107009c1a0abde85889ae924a5
#
_entry.id   c0d3ae107009c1a0abde85889ae924a5
#
_cell.length_a   1.000
_cell.length_b   1.000
_cell.length_c   1.000
_cell.angle_alpha   90.00
_cell.angle_beta   90.00
_cell.angle_gamma   90.00
#
_symmetry.space_group_name_H-M   'P 1'
#
loop_
_entity.id
_entity.type
_entity.pdbx_description
1 polymer ?
#
loop_
_entity_poly.entity_id
_entity_poly.type
_entity_poly.pdbx_seq_one_letter_code
_entity_poly.pdbx_strand_id
1 'polypeptide(L)'
;MLRILLGFILAACVSWNAMGQGSYPPQTTACEVDSNALFVCGVANPEDLYRIPNTDWVIASGRISDSEGPIYAVHVSSHQVENIYPVNAATPNFNNVTYQECPGPIRIFQPHGLTLRQGSDDQHILYVVGHGAREAVEVFNLDVRGDVPSLTWIGCIPAPEGTRRINSITVLPGGYLGATNFDTAGGELWEWHPSTDWVKVPGSDMLGPNGLVSSADGDWFYVGGWSDRALIRISRGKTPVQIDHIQVGFNVDNVRWGTDGRVIAAGHISRCPDENACELSAARVAKVSPDSLSVEQLVDYDGNNFFKLGTVAIDVDDEIWVGGIYGSFGIARFPQQK
;
A
#
# COMPACT_ATOMS: atom_id res chain seq x y z
N MET A 1 -46.80 -63.73 9.04
CA MET A 1 -46.63 -62.85 7.87
C MET A 1 -46.09 -61.49 8.33
N LEU A 2 -44.79 -61.32 8.27
CA LEU A 2 -44.11 -60.11 8.74
C LEU A 2 -43.59 -59.36 7.50
N ARG A 3 -44.14 -58.18 7.25
CA ARG A 3 -43.71 -57.30 6.13
C ARG A 3 -42.58 -56.39 6.63
N ILE A 4 -41.38 -56.57 6.10
CA ILE A 4 -40.23 -55.71 6.31
C ILE A 4 -40.36 -54.52 5.32
N LEU A 5 -40.50 -53.29 5.82
CA LEU A 5 -40.36 -52.08 5.03
C LEU A 5 -38.89 -51.69 5.00
N LEU A 6 -38.30 -51.74 3.79
CA LEU A 6 -37.00 -51.12 3.51
C LEU A 6 -37.21 -49.64 3.28
N GLY A 7 -36.71 -48.81 4.22
CA GLY A 7 -36.59 -47.39 4.04
C GLY A 7 -35.36 -47.04 3.22
N PHE A 8 -35.52 -46.44 2.05
CA PHE A 8 -34.44 -45.84 1.26
C PHE A 8 -34.06 -44.49 1.89
N ILE A 9 -32.84 -44.41 2.43
CA ILE A 9 -32.25 -43.13 2.83
C ILE A 9 -31.64 -42.52 1.57
N LEU A 10 -32.27 -41.46 1.05
CA LEU A 10 -31.66 -40.61 0.06
C LEU A 10 -30.61 -39.75 0.76
N ALA A 11 -29.33 -40.04 0.50
CA ALA A 11 -28.22 -39.15 0.84
C ALA A 11 -28.25 -37.96 -0.15
N ALA A 12 -28.71 -36.83 0.33
CA ALA A 12 -28.56 -35.56 -0.40
C ALA A 12 -27.07 -35.16 -0.39
N CYS A 13 -26.38 -35.38 -1.50
CA CYS A 13 -25.10 -34.74 -1.74
C CYS A 13 -25.29 -33.23 -1.87
N VAL A 14 -25.05 -32.51 -0.80
CA VAL A 14 -24.89 -31.05 -0.87
C VAL A 14 -23.55 -30.81 -1.54
N SER A 15 -23.58 -30.49 -2.83
CA SER A 15 -22.45 -29.95 -3.55
C SER A 15 -22.11 -28.58 -2.94
N TRP A 16 -21.02 -28.50 -2.19
CA TRP A 16 -20.40 -27.24 -1.86
C TRP A 16 -19.94 -26.61 -3.17
N ASN A 17 -20.73 -25.67 -3.66
CA ASN A 17 -20.25 -24.74 -4.68
C ASN A 17 -19.05 -24.01 -4.08
N ALA A 18 -17.87 -24.19 -4.68
CA ALA A 18 -16.71 -23.39 -4.42
C ALA A 18 -17.10 -21.91 -4.58
N MET A 19 -17.09 -21.18 -3.48
CA MET A 19 -17.23 -19.73 -3.51
C MET A 19 -16.10 -19.19 -4.37
N GLY A 20 -16.47 -18.38 -5.36
CA GLY A 20 -15.64 -17.96 -6.45
C GLY A 20 -14.30 -17.44 -5.96
N GLN A 21 -13.25 -17.98 -6.54
CA GLN A 21 -11.95 -17.35 -6.61
C GLN A 21 -12.20 -15.97 -7.21
N GLY A 22 -11.92 -14.90 -6.43
CA GLY A 22 -11.96 -13.55 -6.95
C GLY A 22 -11.06 -13.51 -8.19
N SER A 23 -11.68 -13.40 -9.36
CA SER A 23 -10.93 -13.34 -10.59
C SER A 23 -10.20 -12.01 -10.62
N TYR A 24 -8.87 -12.04 -10.58
CA TYR A 24 -8.07 -10.89 -10.96
C TYR A 24 -8.55 -10.42 -12.34
N PRO A 25 -8.70 -9.10 -12.57
CA PRO A 25 -8.97 -8.65 -13.91
C PRO A 25 -7.88 -9.23 -14.83
N PRO A 26 -8.26 -9.73 -16.00
CA PRO A 26 -7.26 -10.26 -16.93
C PRO A 26 -6.27 -9.15 -17.26
N GLN A 27 -4.99 -9.47 -17.38
CA GLN A 27 -3.90 -8.53 -17.73
C GLN A 27 -4.19 -7.73 -19.03
N THR A 28 -5.16 -8.17 -19.81
CA THR A 28 -5.60 -7.57 -21.07
C THR A 28 -6.88 -6.72 -20.92
N THR A 29 -7.29 -6.33 -19.70
CA THR A 29 -8.44 -5.43 -19.53
C THR A 29 -8.16 -4.15 -20.29
N ALA A 30 -8.98 -3.87 -21.32
CA ALA A 30 -8.84 -2.65 -22.10
C ALA A 30 -9.00 -1.43 -21.20
N CYS A 31 -8.14 -0.45 -21.39
CA CYS A 31 -8.25 0.80 -20.69
C CYS A 31 -9.52 1.55 -21.06
N GLU A 32 -10.20 2.09 -20.07
CA GLU A 32 -11.25 3.07 -20.32
C GLU A 32 -10.63 4.33 -20.93
N VAL A 33 -11.31 4.93 -21.89
CA VAL A 33 -10.89 6.21 -22.46
C VAL A 33 -11.45 7.33 -21.60
N ASP A 34 -10.58 8.17 -21.09
CA ASP A 34 -10.92 9.34 -20.29
C ASP A 34 -10.17 10.57 -20.83
N SER A 35 -10.86 11.71 -20.95
CA SER A 35 -10.26 12.96 -21.43
C SER A 35 -9.36 13.62 -20.38
N ASN A 36 -9.50 13.26 -19.11
CA ASN A 36 -8.86 13.91 -17.97
C ASN A 36 -7.74 13.06 -17.35
N ALA A 37 -7.64 11.78 -17.74
CA ALA A 37 -6.62 10.86 -17.22
C ALA A 37 -6.21 9.82 -18.26
N LEU A 38 -4.93 9.46 -18.28
CA LEU A 38 -4.41 8.28 -18.95
C LEU A 38 -4.36 7.12 -17.96
N PHE A 39 -4.25 5.88 -18.43
CA PHE A 39 -4.21 4.72 -17.54
C PHE A 39 -3.13 3.70 -17.93
N VAL A 40 -2.55 3.06 -16.92
CA VAL A 40 -1.96 1.72 -17.04
C VAL A 40 -3.01 0.72 -16.58
N CYS A 41 -3.36 -0.22 -17.45
CA CYS A 41 -4.46 -1.16 -17.21
C CYS A 41 -3.98 -2.54 -16.78
N GLY A 42 -4.88 -3.33 -16.18
CA GLY A 42 -4.55 -4.69 -15.74
C GLY A 42 -3.97 -4.76 -14.32
N VAL A 43 -3.94 -3.66 -13.59
CA VAL A 43 -3.54 -3.60 -12.18
C VAL A 43 -4.81 -3.46 -11.33
N ALA A 44 -5.17 -4.50 -10.58
CA ALA A 44 -6.36 -4.47 -9.74
C ALA A 44 -6.06 -3.80 -8.40
N ASN A 45 -6.83 -2.75 -8.09
CA ASN A 45 -6.74 -2.01 -6.83
C ASN A 45 -5.28 -1.71 -6.42
N PRO A 46 -4.50 -0.99 -7.24
CA PRO A 46 -3.11 -0.64 -6.93
C PRO A 46 -3.10 0.34 -5.74
N GLU A 47 -3.13 -0.22 -4.54
CA GLU A 47 -3.28 0.53 -3.30
C GLU A 47 -2.04 1.36 -3.00
N ASP A 48 -0.85 0.78 -3.23
CA ASP A 48 0.40 1.47 -3.03
C ASP A 48 1.36 1.25 -4.20
N LEU A 49 2.18 2.27 -4.49
CA LEU A 49 3.14 2.29 -5.59
C LEU A 49 4.53 2.67 -5.09
N TYR A 50 5.55 2.04 -5.66
CA TYR A 50 6.93 2.39 -5.40
C TYR A 50 7.78 2.26 -6.67
N ARG A 51 8.43 3.34 -7.11
CA ARG A 51 9.41 3.28 -8.20
C ARG A 51 10.67 2.59 -7.70
N ILE A 52 11.11 1.53 -8.37
CA ILE A 52 12.39 0.89 -8.04
C ILE A 52 13.51 1.82 -8.52
N PRO A 53 14.42 2.26 -7.65
CA PRO A 53 15.49 3.17 -8.03
C PRO A 53 16.36 2.63 -9.16
N ASN A 54 16.74 3.49 -10.10
CA ASN A 54 17.61 3.19 -11.23
C ASN A 54 17.07 2.10 -12.20
N THR A 55 15.77 1.88 -12.22
CA THR A 55 15.10 0.95 -13.13
C THR A 55 13.91 1.58 -13.83
N ASP A 56 13.37 0.89 -14.85
CA ASP A 56 12.11 1.24 -15.50
C ASP A 56 10.92 0.48 -14.92
N TRP A 57 10.97 0.16 -13.62
CA TRP A 57 9.92 -0.62 -12.98
C TRP A 57 9.30 0.10 -11.78
N VAL A 58 7.99 -0.04 -11.66
CA VAL A 58 7.17 0.36 -10.51
C VAL A 58 6.58 -0.90 -9.89
N ILE A 59 6.70 -1.05 -8.57
CA ILE A 59 5.98 -2.08 -7.81
C ILE A 59 4.62 -1.51 -7.40
N ALA A 60 3.59 -2.33 -7.50
CA ALA A 60 2.25 -2.01 -7.03
C ALA A 60 1.68 -3.12 -6.15
N SER A 61 1.12 -2.76 -5.00
CA SER A 61 0.35 -3.69 -4.17
C SER A 61 -1.10 -3.76 -4.66
N GLY A 62 -1.54 -4.93 -5.10
CA GLY A 62 -2.91 -5.15 -5.54
C GLY A 62 -3.79 -5.55 -4.36
N ARG A 63 -4.44 -4.57 -3.71
CA ARG A 63 -5.28 -4.83 -2.54
C ARG A 63 -6.64 -5.36 -2.93
N ILE A 64 -6.92 -6.62 -2.63
CA ILE A 64 -8.22 -7.25 -2.84
C ILE A 64 -8.77 -7.67 -1.47
N SER A 65 -9.95 -7.13 -1.12
CA SER A 65 -10.66 -7.53 0.10
C SER A 65 -11.16 -8.95 -0.02
N ASP A 66 -11.09 -9.71 1.08
CA ASP A 66 -11.61 -11.07 1.22
C ASP A 66 -10.97 -12.14 0.32
N SER A 67 -9.88 -11.82 -0.36
CA SER A 67 -9.13 -12.77 -1.18
C SER A 67 -7.63 -12.46 -1.16
N GLU A 68 -6.83 -13.37 -1.73
CA GLU A 68 -5.41 -13.13 -1.94
C GLU A 68 -5.20 -12.03 -3.00
N GLY A 69 -4.33 -11.07 -2.71
CA GLY A 69 -3.95 -9.99 -3.61
C GLY A 69 -2.56 -10.18 -4.21
N PRO A 70 -2.32 -9.70 -5.44
CA PRO A 70 -1.01 -9.78 -6.08
C PRO A 70 -0.09 -8.63 -5.68
N ILE A 71 1.21 -8.83 -5.93
CA ILE A 71 2.17 -7.74 -6.13
C ILE A 71 2.49 -7.72 -7.62
N TYR A 72 2.37 -6.54 -8.22
CA TYR A 72 2.68 -6.31 -9.61
C TYR A 72 4.03 -5.59 -9.78
N ALA A 73 4.71 -5.87 -10.90
CA ALA A 73 5.71 -5.00 -11.49
C ALA A 73 5.13 -4.38 -12.76
N VAL A 74 5.25 -3.07 -12.89
CA VAL A 74 4.74 -2.29 -14.02
C VAL A 74 5.92 -1.62 -14.71
N HIS A 75 6.12 -1.92 -15.99
CA HIS A 75 7.19 -1.32 -16.77
C HIS A 75 6.79 0.09 -17.23
N VAL A 76 7.63 1.08 -16.93
CA VAL A 76 7.29 2.49 -17.09
C VAL A 76 6.97 2.86 -18.53
N SER A 77 7.84 2.54 -19.48
CA SER A 77 7.70 3.00 -20.87
C SER A 77 6.74 2.15 -21.70
N SER A 78 6.66 0.84 -21.47
CA SER A 78 5.76 -0.07 -22.21
C SER A 78 4.40 -0.26 -21.57
N HIS A 79 4.24 0.12 -20.30
CA HIS A 79 3.05 -0.12 -19.47
C HIS A 79 2.70 -1.62 -19.34
N GLN A 80 3.68 -2.50 -19.58
CA GLN A 80 3.53 -3.93 -19.36
C GLN A 80 3.36 -4.20 -17.86
N VAL A 81 2.42 -5.07 -17.51
CA VAL A 81 2.10 -5.44 -16.14
C VAL A 81 2.43 -6.91 -15.93
N GLU A 82 3.25 -7.19 -14.94
CA GLU A 82 3.62 -8.53 -14.53
C GLU A 82 3.14 -8.83 -13.11
N ASN A 83 2.50 -9.97 -12.89
CA ASN A 83 2.19 -10.47 -11.55
C ASN A 83 3.42 -11.20 -11.02
N ILE A 84 4.20 -10.53 -10.16
CA ILE A 84 5.45 -11.07 -9.61
C ILE A 84 5.26 -11.79 -8.27
N TYR A 85 4.07 -11.72 -7.67
CA TYR A 85 3.65 -12.51 -6.52
C TYR A 85 2.11 -12.60 -6.47
N PRO A 86 1.50 -13.78 -6.19
CA PRO A 86 2.16 -15.05 -5.93
C PRO A 86 2.54 -15.84 -7.20
N VAL A 87 2.05 -15.41 -8.40
CA VAL A 87 2.08 -16.23 -9.62
C VAL A 87 3.51 -16.56 -10.06
N ASN A 88 4.40 -15.58 -10.08
CA ASN A 88 5.79 -15.74 -10.52
C ASN A 88 6.80 -15.66 -9.36
N ALA A 89 6.33 -15.89 -8.12
CA ALA A 89 7.20 -15.83 -6.96
C ALA A 89 8.22 -16.98 -6.95
N ALA A 90 9.44 -16.67 -6.56
CA ALA A 90 10.46 -17.67 -6.29
C ALA A 90 10.14 -18.50 -5.03
N THR A 91 10.75 -19.66 -4.91
CA THR A 91 10.63 -20.50 -3.71
C THR A 91 11.06 -19.72 -2.47
N PRO A 92 10.26 -19.71 -1.38
CA PRO A 92 10.62 -19.01 -0.15
C PRO A 92 12.01 -19.39 0.39
N ASN A 93 12.75 -18.40 0.86
CA ASN A 93 14.06 -18.56 1.48
C ASN A 93 14.07 -17.90 2.86
N PHE A 94 13.54 -18.59 3.86
CA PHE A 94 13.27 -18.02 5.18
C PHE A 94 14.53 -17.66 5.97
N ASN A 95 14.70 -16.38 6.27
CA ASN A 95 15.72 -15.86 7.16
C ASN A 95 15.21 -15.85 8.62
N ASN A 96 15.23 -17.01 9.25
CA ASN A 96 14.78 -17.18 10.64
C ASN A 96 15.73 -16.58 11.69
N VAL A 97 16.89 -16.09 11.29
CA VAL A 97 17.81 -15.39 12.20
C VAL A 97 17.37 -13.94 12.40
N THR A 98 16.98 -13.27 11.32
CA THR A 98 16.50 -11.87 11.40
C THR A 98 15.03 -11.80 11.83
N TYR A 99 14.19 -12.73 11.35
CA TYR A 99 12.73 -12.69 11.56
C TYR A 99 12.28 -13.87 12.46
N GLN A 100 12.81 -13.90 13.69
CA GLN A 100 12.62 -15.04 14.61
C GLN A 100 11.16 -15.29 15.00
N GLU A 101 10.37 -14.22 15.15
CA GLU A 101 8.96 -14.29 15.54
C GLU A 101 8.02 -14.63 14.36
N CYS A 102 8.57 -14.75 13.14
CA CYS A 102 7.75 -15.07 11.97
C CYS A 102 7.39 -16.56 11.96
N PRO A 103 6.08 -16.92 11.91
CA PRO A 103 5.65 -18.32 11.93
C PRO A 103 5.84 -19.06 10.59
N GLY A 104 6.41 -18.42 9.58
CA GLY A 104 6.64 -18.99 8.25
C GLY A 104 5.83 -18.29 7.14
N PRO A 105 5.83 -18.79 5.90
CA PRO A 105 5.17 -18.16 4.76
C PRO A 105 3.67 -17.98 4.96
N ILE A 106 3.14 -16.84 4.49
CA ILE A 106 1.71 -16.54 4.54
C ILE A 106 0.93 -17.37 3.52
N ARG A 107 -0.30 -17.75 3.85
CA ARG A 107 -1.16 -18.54 2.95
C ARG A 107 -2.17 -17.69 2.20
N ILE A 108 -2.74 -16.67 2.87
CA ILE A 108 -3.67 -15.71 2.28
C ILE A 108 -3.08 -14.35 2.54
N PHE A 109 -2.56 -13.73 1.49
CA PHE A 109 -1.86 -12.46 1.55
C PHE A 109 -2.67 -11.36 0.87
N GLN A 110 -2.98 -10.31 1.61
CA GLN A 110 -3.63 -9.11 1.11
C GLN A 110 -2.64 -7.95 1.23
N PRO A 111 -1.84 -7.67 0.18
CA PRO A 111 -0.83 -6.62 0.21
C PRO A 111 -1.47 -5.25 0.36
N HIS A 112 -0.80 -4.36 1.11
CA HIS A 112 -1.21 -3.01 1.40
C HIS A 112 -0.01 -2.07 1.24
N GLY A 113 0.25 -1.17 2.21
CA GLY A 113 1.38 -0.25 2.17
C GLY A 113 2.72 -0.96 1.99
N LEU A 114 3.61 -0.41 1.20
CA LEU A 114 4.91 -1.01 0.90
C LEU A 114 6.05 -0.01 0.94
N THR A 115 7.26 -0.48 1.19
CA THR A 115 8.49 0.31 1.13
C THR A 115 9.68 -0.55 0.72
N LEU A 116 10.71 0.10 0.18
CA LEU A 116 11.92 -0.54 -0.32
C LEU A 116 13.14 -0.09 0.47
N ARG A 117 13.92 -1.03 0.99
CA ARG A 117 15.30 -0.78 1.42
C ARG A 117 16.22 -1.09 0.27
N GLN A 118 16.85 -0.05 -0.27
CA GLN A 118 17.81 -0.22 -1.34
C GLN A 118 19.02 -1.00 -0.84
N GLY A 119 19.39 -2.04 -1.57
CA GLY A 119 20.58 -2.84 -1.36
C GLY A 119 21.63 -2.61 -2.45
N SER A 120 22.66 -3.45 -2.48
CA SER A 120 23.69 -3.49 -3.52
C SER A 120 23.35 -4.50 -4.60
N ASP A 121 24.05 -4.40 -5.74
CA ASP A 121 24.03 -5.40 -6.81
C ASP A 121 22.63 -5.72 -7.34
N ASP A 122 21.77 -4.67 -7.48
CA ASP A 122 20.41 -4.79 -7.98
C ASP A 122 19.53 -5.77 -7.18
N GLN A 123 19.85 -5.94 -5.91
CA GLN A 123 19.05 -6.69 -4.94
C GLN A 123 18.62 -5.77 -3.80
N HIS A 124 17.32 -5.76 -3.53
CA HIS A 124 16.70 -4.88 -2.54
C HIS A 124 15.85 -5.69 -1.57
N ILE A 125 15.47 -5.08 -0.45
CA ILE A 125 14.48 -5.67 0.46
C ILE A 125 13.18 -4.89 0.33
N LEU A 126 12.12 -5.57 -0.11
CA LEU A 126 10.76 -5.04 -0.17
C LEU A 126 10.02 -5.47 1.10
N TYR A 127 9.48 -4.50 1.82
CA TYR A 127 8.59 -4.69 2.96
C TYR A 127 7.17 -4.35 2.52
N VAL A 128 6.24 -5.25 2.80
CA VAL A 128 4.83 -5.09 2.40
C VAL A 128 3.95 -5.38 3.59
N VAL A 129 3.13 -4.41 3.99
CA VAL A 129 2.08 -4.65 4.96
C VAL A 129 1.12 -5.69 4.41
N GLY A 130 0.87 -6.72 5.16
CA GLY A 130 0.02 -7.84 4.78
C GLY A 130 -1.10 -8.07 5.77
N HIS A 131 -2.29 -8.22 5.19
CA HIS A 131 -3.49 -8.64 5.90
C HIS A 131 -3.91 -10.04 5.42
N GLY A 132 -5.08 -10.49 5.85
CA GLY A 132 -5.63 -11.78 5.46
C GLY A 132 -5.42 -12.84 6.53
N ALA A 133 -4.50 -13.78 6.33
CA ALA A 133 -4.27 -14.84 7.33
C ALA A 133 -3.59 -14.33 8.61
N ARG A 134 -2.94 -13.18 8.55
CA ARG A 134 -2.31 -12.50 9.70
C ARG A 134 -2.12 -11.02 9.41
N GLU A 135 -1.94 -10.23 10.48
CA GLU A 135 -1.44 -8.85 10.42
C GLU A 135 0.07 -8.89 10.61
N ALA A 136 0.82 -8.51 9.59
CA ALA A 136 2.29 -8.53 9.61
C ALA A 136 2.87 -7.64 8.51
N VAL A 137 4.16 -7.34 8.61
CA VAL A 137 4.95 -6.88 7.47
C VAL A 137 5.60 -8.12 6.85
N GLU A 138 5.22 -8.46 5.63
CA GLU A 138 5.85 -9.52 4.84
C GLU A 138 7.11 -8.98 4.18
N VAL A 139 8.16 -9.77 4.16
CA VAL A 139 9.49 -9.34 3.72
C VAL A 139 9.95 -10.17 2.55
N PHE A 140 10.36 -9.48 1.49
CA PHE A 140 10.82 -10.10 0.26
C PHE A 140 12.21 -9.61 -0.14
N ASN A 141 13.02 -10.48 -0.68
CA ASN A 141 14.15 -10.09 -1.51
C ASN A 141 13.60 -9.76 -2.90
N LEU A 142 13.84 -8.54 -3.37
CA LEU A 142 13.50 -8.07 -4.71
C LEU A 142 14.76 -8.06 -5.55
N ASP A 143 14.79 -8.87 -6.59
CA ASP A 143 15.89 -8.99 -7.54
C ASP A 143 15.50 -8.37 -8.87
N VAL A 144 16.25 -7.37 -9.34
CA VAL A 144 16.00 -6.64 -10.58
C VAL A 144 17.08 -6.84 -11.64
N ARG A 145 17.89 -7.88 -11.52
CA ARG A 145 18.94 -8.22 -12.50
C ARG A 145 18.39 -8.89 -13.77
N GLY A 146 17.17 -9.44 -13.67
CA GLY A 146 16.48 -10.03 -14.82
C GLY A 146 15.71 -9.00 -15.64
N ASP A 147 15.14 -9.43 -16.77
CA ASP A 147 14.29 -8.58 -17.61
C ASP A 147 13.01 -8.13 -16.88
N VAL A 148 12.55 -8.92 -15.93
CA VAL A 148 11.40 -8.65 -15.06
C VAL A 148 11.84 -8.81 -13.60
N PRO A 149 11.45 -7.87 -12.70
CA PRO A 149 11.71 -8.02 -11.27
C PRO A 149 11.12 -9.31 -10.71
N SER A 150 11.82 -9.93 -9.77
CA SER A 150 11.37 -11.15 -9.11
C SER A 150 11.38 -11.02 -7.59
N LEU A 151 10.44 -11.69 -6.93
CA LEU A 151 10.30 -11.69 -5.48
C LEU A 151 10.57 -13.06 -4.88
N THR A 152 11.40 -13.07 -3.84
CA THR A 152 11.60 -14.23 -2.96
C THR A 152 11.16 -13.85 -1.56
N TRP A 153 10.13 -14.50 -1.02
CA TRP A 153 9.74 -14.29 0.37
C TRP A 153 10.85 -14.78 1.31
N ILE A 154 11.26 -13.92 2.26
CA ILE A 154 12.37 -14.21 3.19
C ILE A 154 11.98 -14.13 4.67
N GLY A 155 10.77 -13.68 4.99
CA GLY A 155 10.32 -13.59 6.38
C GLY A 155 9.12 -12.69 6.57
N CYS A 156 8.76 -12.48 7.83
CA CYS A 156 7.74 -11.55 8.23
C CYS A 156 8.02 -10.94 9.60
N ILE A 157 7.41 -9.81 9.88
CA ILE A 157 7.42 -9.14 11.18
C ILE A 157 5.96 -9.07 11.61
N PRO A 158 5.52 -9.92 12.57
CA PRO A 158 4.16 -9.85 13.10
C PRO A 158 3.83 -8.45 13.63
N ALA A 159 2.59 -8.01 13.49
CA ALA A 159 2.15 -6.72 14.00
C ALA A 159 2.32 -6.63 15.53
N PRO A 160 2.58 -5.43 16.09
CA PRO A 160 2.63 -5.25 17.54
C PRO A 160 1.31 -5.66 18.20
N GLU A 161 1.41 -6.27 19.38
CA GLU A 161 0.22 -6.62 20.15
C GLU A 161 -0.62 -5.38 20.49
N GLY A 162 -1.93 -5.48 20.35
CA GLY A 162 -2.86 -4.39 20.63
C GLY A 162 -3.05 -3.38 19.51
N THR A 163 -2.32 -3.49 18.38
CA THR A 163 -2.61 -2.69 17.20
C THR A 163 -3.87 -3.16 16.52
N ARG A 164 -4.64 -2.22 15.96
CA ARG A 164 -5.85 -2.54 15.20
C ARG A 164 -5.52 -3.00 13.80
N ARG A 165 -4.64 -2.24 13.11
CA ARG A 165 -4.27 -2.50 11.72
C ARG A 165 -3.03 -1.72 11.33
N ILE A 166 -1.95 -2.41 11.00
CA ILE A 166 -0.83 -1.75 10.31
C ILE A 166 -1.32 -1.31 8.93
N ASN A 167 -1.02 -0.06 8.54
CA ASN A 167 -1.43 0.46 7.23
C ASN A 167 -0.22 0.69 6.32
N SER A 168 0.75 1.47 6.77
CA SER A 168 1.94 1.82 6.00
C SER A 168 3.22 1.48 6.75
N ILE A 169 4.30 1.37 5.98
CA ILE A 169 5.64 1.02 6.47
C ILE A 169 6.67 1.92 5.79
N THR A 170 7.70 2.34 6.51
CA THR A 170 8.83 3.10 5.98
C THR A 170 10.15 2.57 6.50
N VAL A 171 11.21 2.66 5.69
CA VAL A 171 12.57 2.36 6.14
C VAL A 171 13.18 3.56 6.86
N LEU A 172 13.95 3.28 7.90
CA LEU A 172 14.66 4.25 8.72
C LEU A 172 16.17 3.95 8.70
N PRO A 173 17.02 4.93 8.99
CA PRO A 173 18.45 4.69 9.19
C PRO A 173 18.71 3.64 10.25
N GLY A 174 19.87 2.98 10.17
CA GLY A 174 20.30 2.00 11.17
C GLY A 174 19.56 0.66 11.14
N GLY A 175 18.79 0.39 10.09
CA GLY A 175 18.04 -0.89 9.96
C GLY A 175 16.65 -0.88 10.56
N TYR A 176 16.24 0.23 11.14
CA TYR A 176 14.88 0.39 11.68
C TYR A 176 13.81 0.46 10.59
N LEU A 177 12.59 0.16 10.99
CA LEU A 177 11.35 0.37 10.22
C LEU A 177 10.39 1.23 11.05
N GLY A 178 9.63 2.10 10.40
CA GLY A 178 8.52 2.81 11.01
C GLY A 178 7.21 2.30 10.43
N ALA A 179 6.15 2.21 11.23
CA ALA A 179 4.83 1.77 10.79
C ALA A 179 3.72 2.63 11.39
N THR A 180 2.61 2.75 10.67
CA THR A 180 1.36 3.34 11.17
C THR A 180 0.41 2.27 11.64
N ASN A 181 -0.22 2.46 12.82
CA ASN A 181 -1.40 1.72 13.25
C ASN A 181 -2.63 2.58 12.95
N PHE A 182 -3.39 2.22 11.91
CA PHE A 182 -4.52 3.00 11.44
C PHE A 182 -5.78 2.76 12.28
N ASP A 183 -6.31 3.83 12.86
CA ASP A 183 -7.66 3.90 13.38
C ASP A 183 -8.20 5.32 13.16
N THR A 184 -9.40 5.45 12.61
CA THR A 184 -10.03 6.76 12.35
C THR A 184 -10.32 7.56 13.62
N ALA A 185 -10.49 6.89 14.75
CA ALA A 185 -10.75 7.48 16.06
C ALA A 185 -9.50 7.64 16.94
N GLY A 186 -8.39 7.08 16.52
CA GLY A 186 -7.10 7.17 17.21
C GLY A 186 -6.15 6.10 16.71
N GLY A 187 -4.90 6.46 16.53
CA GLY A 187 -3.84 5.54 16.10
C GLY A 187 -2.50 6.13 16.48
N GLU A 188 -1.43 5.50 16.10
CA GLU A 188 -0.08 5.91 16.46
C GLU A 188 0.97 5.35 15.52
N LEU A 189 2.24 5.75 15.74
CA LEU A 189 3.40 5.22 15.04
C LEU A 189 4.14 4.21 15.91
N TRP A 190 4.71 3.22 15.24
CA TRP A 190 5.56 2.20 15.81
C TRP A 190 6.89 2.14 15.08
N GLU A 191 7.96 1.85 15.82
CA GLU A 191 9.28 1.53 15.26
C GLU A 191 9.64 0.10 15.56
N TRP A 192 10.21 -0.60 14.59
CA TRP A 192 10.71 -1.95 14.73
C TRP A 192 12.18 -2.05 14.40
N HIS A 193 12.87 -2.88 15.17
CA HIS A 193 14.24 -3.32 14.86
C HIS A 193 14.44 -4.72 15.42
N PRO A 194 15.26 -5.62 14.78
CA PRO A 194 15.46 -6.99 15.27
C PRO A 194 15.97 -7.10 16.70
N SER A 195 16.64 -6.07 17.21
CA SER A 195 17.19 -6.07 18.57
C SER A 195 16.25 -5.52 19.64
N THR A 196 15.20 -4.81 19.26
CA THR A 196 14.29 -4.13 20.22
C THR A 196 12.83 -4.55 20.08
N ASP A 197 12.53 -5.27 18.98
CA ASP A 197 11.17 -5.51 18.54
C ASP A 197 10.38 -4.20 18.34
N TRP A 198 9.06 -4.23 18.32
CA TRP A 198 8.20 -3.07 18.15
C TRP A 198 8.21 -2.18 19.40
N VAL A 199 8.42 -0.90 19.18
CA VAL A 199 8.34 0.15 20.21
C VAL A 199 7.44 1.26 19.70
N LYS A 200 6.40 1.63 20.48
CA LYS A 200 5.53 2.77 20.16
C LYS A 200 6.35 4.07 20.18
N VAL A 201 6.18 4.90 19.14
CA VAL A 201 6.82 6.21 19.07
C VAL A 201 6.15 7.17 20.07
N PRO A 202 6.89 7.72 21.04
CA PRO A 202 6.32 8.61 22.04
C PRO A 202 5.67 9.85 21.41
N GLY A 203 4.45 10.18 21.84
CA GLY A 203 3.73 11.38 21.40
C GLY A 203 3.19 11.30 19.97
N SER A 204 3.11 10.11 19.39
CA SER A 204 2.61 9.88 18.02
C SER A 204 1.11 9.57 17.94
N ASP A 205 0.38 9.73 19.04
CA ASP A 205 -1.08 9.54 19.03
C ASP A 205 -1.75 10.57 18.12
N MET A 206 -2.51 10.10 17.11
CA MET A 206 -3.17 10.94 16.11
C MET A 206 -4.39 10.25 15.51
N LEU A 207 -5.23 11.00 14.78
CA LEU A 207 -6.44 10.48 14.14
C LEU A 207 -6.14 9.99 12.72
N GLY A 208 -6.38 8.69 12.49
CA GLY A 208 -6.26 8.08 11.17
C GLY A 208 -4.87 8.18 10.55
N PRO A 209 -3.77 7.81 11.25
CA PRO A 209 -2.44 7.76 10.65
C PRO A 209 -2.41 6.70 9.56
N ASN A 210 -2.25 7.13 8.30
CA ASN A 210 -2.32 6.26 7.13
C ASN A 210 -0.90 6.09 6.53
N GLY A 211 -0.60 6.69 5.41
CA GLY A 211 0.69 6.61 4.75
C GLY A 211 1.84 7.17 5.58
N LEU A 212 3.06 6.68 5.37
CA LEU A 212 4.23 7.04 6.16
C LEU A 212 5.50 7.09 5.32
N VAL A 213 6.24 8.20 5.41
CA VAL A 213 7.65 8.26 4.99
C VAL A 213 8.48 8.95 6.07
N SER A 214 9.80 8.68 6.09
CA SER A 214 10.74 9.38 6.95
C SER A 214 11.61 10.36 6.16
N SER A 215 12.16 11.38 6.82
CA SER A 215 13.28 12.14 6.28
C SER A 215 14.52 11.23 6.12
N ALA A 216 15.43 11.61 5.22
CA ALA A 216 16.63 10.81 4.92
C ALA A 216 17.55 10.62 6.13
N ASP A 217 17.62 11.62 7.02
CA ASP A 217 18.37 11.56 8.29
C ASP A 217 17.63 10.77 9.38
N GLY A 218 16.34 10.48 9.18
CA GLY A 218 15.48 9.80 10.13
C GLY A 218 15.00 10.66 11.29
N ASP A 219 15.16 11.97 11.22
CA ASP A 219 14.79 12.92 12.30
C ASP A 219 13.29 13.26 12.29
N TRP A 220 12.61 13.02 11.16
CA TRP A 220 11.21 13.35 10.96
C TRP A 220 10.43 12.22 10.31
N PHE A 221 9.17 12.06 10.73
CA PHE A 221 8.14 11.33 10.02
C PHE A 221 7.19 12.30 9.32
N TYR A 222 6.73 11.93 8.13
CA TYR A 222 5.64 12.56 7.40
C TYR A 222 4.52 11.54 7.26
N VAL A 223 3.36 11.86 7.82
CA VAL A 223 2.25 10.92 8.00
C VAL A 223 1.02 11.44 7.27
N GLY A 224 0.35 10.61 6.51
CA GLY A 224 -0.97 10.90 5.99
C GLY A 224 -1.99 10.88 7.14
N GLY A 225 -2.47 12.04 7.56
CA GLY A 225 -3.56 12.19 8.54
C GLY A 225 -4.90 12.10 7.83
N TRP A 226 -5.39 10.89 7.62
CA TRP A 226 -6.60 10.65 6.83
C TRP A 226 -7.82 11.37 7.42
N SER A 227 -8.03 11.23 8.73
CA SER A 227 -9.15 11.88 9.43
C SER A 227 -9.00 13.40 9.52
N ASP A 228 -7.77 13.89 9.63
CA ASP A 228 -7.45 15.33 9.79
C ASP A 228 -7.37 16.07 8.44
N ARG A 229 -7.36 15.33 7.31
CA ARG A 229 -7.17 15.89 5.96
C ARG A 229 -5.88 16.70 5.83
N ALA A 230 -4.85 16.23 6.48
CA ALA A 230 -3.58 16.91 6.62
C ALA A 230 -2.42 15.96 6.33
N LEU A 231 -1.30 16.53 5.88
CA LEU A 231 0.00 15.90 6.07
C LEU A 231 0.49 16.29 7.46
N ILE A 232 0.83 15.31 8.29
CA ILE A 232 1.35 15.52 9.63
C ILE A 232 2.86 15.29 9.60
N ARG A 233 3.66 16.29 10.03
CA ARG A 233 5.09 16.11 10.26
C ARG A 233 5.33 15.99 11.76
N ILE A 234 6.01 14.93 12.19
CA ILE A 234 6.32 14.65 13.59
C ILE A 234 7.80 14.36 13.77
N SER A 235 8.42 15.01 14.77
CA SER A 235 9.84 14.78 15.08
C SER A 235 10.06 13.44 15.75
N ARG A 236 11.14 12.74 15.35
CA ARG A 236 11.57 11.48 15.92
C ARG A 236 12.63 11.70 17.00
N GLY A 237 12.45 11.06 18.17
CA GLY A 237 13.43 11.05 19.25
C GLY A 237 13.63 12.39 19.97
N LYS A 238 12.81 13.41 19.72
CA LYS A 238 12.89 14.71 20.40
C LYS A 238 11.94 14.83 21.58
N THR A 239 12.35 15.57 22.60
CA THR A 239 11.54 15.88 23.77
C THR A 239 11.62 17.38 24.05
N PRO A 240 10.50 18.14 23.98
CA PRO A 240 9.17 17.69 23.57
C PRO A 240 9.11 17.29 22.09
N VAL A 241 8.17 16.43 21.75
CA VAL A 241 7.86 16.10 20.37
C VAL A 241 7.35 17.34 19.64
N GLN A 242 7.82 17.57 18.43
CA GLN A 242 7.36 18.65 17.55
C GLN A 242 6.40 18.07 16.52
N ILE A 243 5.24 18.69 16.35
CA ILE A 243 4.20 18.24 15.42
C ILE A 243 3.70 19.44 14.62
N ASP A 244 3.66 19.30 13.29
CA ASP A 244 3.06 20.26 12.38
C ASP A 244 1.89 19.59 11.63
N HIS A 245 0.75 20.26 11.58
CA HIS A 245 -0.41 19.84 10.78
C HIS A 245 -0.51 20.72 9.54
N ILE A 246 -0.21 20.15 8.37
CA ILE A 246 -0.18 20.86 7.09
C ILE A 246 -1.47 20.52 6.34
N GLN A 247 -2.41 21.47 6.30
CA GLN A 247 -3.71 21.28 5.67
C GLN A 247 -3.58 21.15 4.16
N VAL A 248 -3.96 20.00 3.61
CA VAL A 248 -3.99 19.74 2.16
C VAL A 248 -5.41 19.69 1.59
N GLY A 249 -6.44 19.62 2.46
CA GLY A 249 -7.84 19.72 2.07
C GLY A 249 -8.53 18.42 1.66
N PHE A 250 -7.83 17.29 1.68
CA PHE A 250 -8.37 15.97 1.33
C PHE A 250 -7.89 14.90 2.32
N ASN A 251 -8.55 13.75 2.32
CA ASN A 251 -8.15 12.60 3.14
C ASN A 251 -6.84 12.03 2.59
N VAL A 252 -5.72 12.30 3.30
CA VAL A 252 -4.40 11.81 2.89
C VAL A 252 -4.30 10.32 3.19
N ASP A 253 -4.15 9.54 2.15
CA ASP A 253 -4.00 8.09 2.24
C ASP A 253 -2.50 7.76 2.27
N ASN A 254 -1.80 7.62 1.16
CA ASN A 254 -0.37 7.36 1.18
C ASN A 254 0.47 8.62 0.91
N VAL A 255 1.73 8.57 1.36
CA VAL A 255 2.72 9.63 1.17
C VAL A 255 4.01 9.04 0.58
N ARG A 256 4.68 9.80 -0.29
CA ARG A 256 5.93 9.42 -0.95
C ARG A 256 6.86 10.62 -1.08
N TRP A 257 8.15 10.35 -1.22
CA TRP A 257 9.08 11.39 -1.64
C TRP A 257 8.99 11.59 -3.14
N GLY A 258 8.83 12.84 -3.55
CA GLY A 258 8.96 13.25 -4.95
C GLY A 258 10.42 13.33 -5.39
N THR A 259 10.65 13.27 -6.70
CA THR A 259 11.99 13.38 -7.29
C THR A 259 12.64 14.75 -7.06
N ASP A 260 11.85 15.75 -6.75
CA ASP A 260 12.25 17.13 -6.42
C ASP A 260 12.51 17.35 -4.91
N GLY A 261 12.47 16.30 -4.09
CA GLY A 261 12.69 16.35 -2.65
C GLY A 261 11.51 16.89 -1.84
N ARG A 262 10.34 17.06 -2.46
CA ARG A 262 9.09 17.38 -1.76
C ARG A 262 8.32 16.11 -1.39
N VAL A 263 7.50 16.19 -0.36
CA VAL A 263 6.60 15.10 0.03
C VAL A 263 5.35 15.13 -0.84
N ILE A 264 5.07 14.04 -1.53
CA ILE A 264 3.82 13.83 -2.26
C ILE A 264 2.80 13.26 -1.28
N ALA A 265 1.72 14.00 -1.02
CA ALA A 265 0.55 13.53 -0.33
C ALA A 265 -0.53 13.17 -1.36
N ALA A 266 -1.06 11.97 -1.29
CA ALA A 266 -2.09 11.49 -2.19
C ALA A 266 -3.27 10.91 -1.42
N GLY A 267 -4.44 10.95 -2.03
CA GLY A 267 -5.66 10.45 -1.43
C GLY A 267 -6.89 10.88 -2.21
N HIS A 268 -7.99 11.11 -1.51
CA HIS A 268 -9.30 11.38 -2.10
C HIS A 268 -10.13 12.29 -1.21
N ILE A 269 -11.26 12.77 -1.71
CA ILE A 269 -12.28 13.38 -0.88
C ILE A 269 -13.42 12.38 -0.71
N SER A 270 -13.71 12.03 0.53
CA SER A 270 -14.84 11.21 0.91
C SER A 270 -15.51 11.88 2.11
N ARG A 271 -16.44 12.79 1.82
CA ARG A 271 -17.19 13.51 2.85
C ARG A 271 -18.66 13.57 2.50
N CYS A 272 -19.48 13.01 3.36
CA CYS A 272 -20.94 13.12 3.29
C CYS A 272 -21.41 13.83 4.58
N PRO A 273 -21.51 15.18 4.57
CA PRO A 273 -22.05 15.93 5.73
C PRO A 273 -23.48 15.51 6.05
N ASP A 274 -24.26 15.16 5.05
CA ASP A 274 -25.58 14.53 5.13
C ASP A 274 -25.75 13.53 3.97
N GLU A 275 -26.81 12.73 4.00
CA GLU A 275 -27.07 11.68 3.00
C GLU A 275 -27.24 12.20 1.56
N ASN A 276 -27.46 13.50 1.38
CA ASN A 276 -27.73 14.13 0.09
C ASN A 276 -26.61 15.08 -0.37
N ALA A 277 -25.58 15.30 0.44
CA ALA A 277 -24.53 16.28 0.18
C ALA A 277 -23.12 15.66 0.35
N CYS A 278 -22.84 14.63 -0.46
CA CYS A 278 -21.49 14.05 -0.50
C CYS A 278 -20.55 14.86 -1.38
N GLU A 279 -19.43 15.28 -0.83
CA GLU A 279 -18.27 15.76 -1.59
C GLU A 279 -17.37 14.56 -1.86
N LEU A 280 -17.24 14.19 -3.12
CA LEU A 280 -16.43 13.06 -3.56
C LEU A 280 -15.43 13.53 -4.61
N SER A 281 -14.18 13.14 -4.48
CA SER A 281 -13.18 13.23 -5.54
C SER A 281 -12.36 11.97 -5.52
N ALA A 282 -12.19 11.33 -6.67
CA ALA A 282 -11.50 10.05 -6.73
C ALA A 282 -10.00 10.19 -6.46
N ALA A 283 -9.35 11.24 -6.95
CA ALA A 283 -7.94 11.47 -6.66
C ALA A 283 -7.62 12.93 -6.36
N ARG A 284 -6.85 13.13 -5.31
CA ARG A 284 -6.21 14.38 -4.94
C ARG A 284 -4.73 14.12 -4.70
N VAL A 285 -3.89 14.99 -5.25
CA VAL A 285 -2.44 14.93 -5.04
C VAL A 285 -1.92 16.33 -4.79
N ALA A 286 -1.09 16.45 -3.75
CA ALA A 286 -0.37 17.68 -3.45
C ALA A 286 1.12 17.37 -3.18
N LYS A 287 2.00 18.31 -3.53
CA LYS A 287 3.40 18.33 -3.08
C LYS A 287 3.57 19.33 -1.93
N VAL A 288 4.26 18.90 -0.90
CA VAL A 288 4.53 19.69 0.30
C VAL A 288 6.04 19.84 0.47
N SER A 289 6.50 21.09 0.56
CA SER A 289 7.91 21.39 0.86
C SER A 289 8.23 20.99 2.32
N PRO A 290 9.25 20.16 2.58
CA PRO A 290 9.61 19.78 3.94
C PRO A 290 10.14 20.96 4.78
N ASP A 291 10.72 21.97 4.15
CA ASP A 291 11.32 23.14 4.83
C ASP A 291 10.28 24.24 5.11
N SER A 292 9.59 24.70 4.06
CA SER A 292 8.65 25.81 4.16
C SER A 292 7.22 25.41 4.54
N LEU A 293 6.91 24.10 4.48
CA LEU A 293 5.58 23.52 4.67
C LEU A 293 4.53 24.07 3.68
N SER A 294 4.99 24.67 2.58
CA SER A 294 4.10 25.17 1.52
C SER A 294 3.52 23.99 0.72
N VAL A 295 2.26 24.15 0.33
CA VAL A 295 1.45 23.14 -0.38
C VAL A 295 1.20 23.60 -1.81
N GLU A 296 1.45 22.70 -2.78
CA GLU A 296 1.07 22.85 -4.18
C GLU A 296 0.11 21.72 -4.55
N GLN A 297 -1.09 22.07 -5.00
CA GLN A 297 -2.07 21.09 -5.51
C GLN A 297 -1.71 20.71 -6.94
N LEU A 298 -1.66 19.41 -7.25
CA LEU A 298 -1.25 18.90 -8.56
C LEU A 298 -2.36 18.19 -9.31
N VAL A 299 -3.17 17.40 -8.62
CA VAL A 299 -4.24 16.59 -9.22
C VAL A 299 -5.53 16.83 -8.48
N ASP A 300 -6.59 17.04 -9.26
CA ASP A 300 -7.98 17.05 -8.85
C ASP A 300 -8.78 16.28 -9.91
N TYR A 301 -9.15 15.04 -9.59
CA TYR A 301 -9.80 14.14 -10.52
C TYR A 301 -11.01 13.46 -9.88
N ASP A 302 -12.17 13.65 -10.50
CA ASP A 302 -13.44 13.13 -9.99
C ASP A 302 -13.59 11.61 -10.11
N GLY A 303 -12.78 10.99 -10.98
CA GLY A 303 -12.84 9.56 -11.22
C GLY A 303 -13.86 9.17 -12.29
N ASN A 304 -13.95 7.85 -12.51
CA ASN A 304 -14.89 7.23 -13.44
C ASN A 304 -15.21 5.79 -12.98
N ASN A 305 -15.82 4.97 -13.83
CA ASN A 305 -16.13 3.58 -13.50
C ASN A 305 -14.88 2.68 -13.41
N PHE A 306 -13.77 3.12 -14.00
CA PHE A 306 -12.51 2.38 -14.06
C PHE A 306 -11.56 2.75 -12.91
N PHE A 307 -11.64 3.99 -12.41
CA PHE A 307 -10.80 4.49 -11.32
C PHE A 307 -11.63 5.30 -10.32
N LYS A 308 -11.62 4.92 -9.05
CA LYS A 308 -12.55 5.45 -8.05
C LYS A 308 -11.89 6.16 -6.87
N LEU A 309 -11.06 5.47 -6.10
CA LEU A 309 -10.49 6.00 -4.85
C LEU A 309 -8.98 5.96 -4.93
N GLY A 310 -8.37 7.12 -5.18
CA GLY A 310 -6.93 7.31 -5.19
C GLY A 310 -6.36 7.20 -3.79
N THR A 311 -5.24 6.49 -3.69
CA THR A 311 -4.58 6.20 -2.41
C THR A 311 -3.13 6.65 -2.38
N VAL A 312 -2.41 6.54 -3.47
CA VAL A 312 -0.98 6.83 -3.57
C VAL A 312 -0.68 7.63 -4.82
N ALA A 313 0.38 8.44 -4.79
CA ALA A 313 0.95 9.03 -5.99
C ALA A 313 2.48 8.99 -5.95
N ILE A 314 3.07 8.82 -7.14
CA ILE A 314 4.52 8.86 -7.36
C ILE A 314 4.85 9.69 -8.60
N ASP A 315 6.03 10.30 -8.61
CA ASP A 315 6.61 10.86 -9.83
C ASP A 315 7.14 9.73 -10.72
N VAL A 316 6.71 9.72 -11.99
CA VAL A 316 7.24 8.83 -13.02
C VAL A 316 7.53 9.64 -14.26
N ASP A 317 8.81 9.93 -14.50
CA ASP A 317 9.28 10.78 -15.58
C ASP A 317 8.55 12.15 -15.57
N ASP A 318 7.81 12.51 -16.62
CA ASP A 318 7.02 13.76 -16.72
C ASP A 318 5.56 13.59 -16.27
N GLU A 319 5.23 12.56 -15.49
CA GLU A 319 3.87 12.25 -15.05
C GLU A 319 3.76 12.04 -13.55
N ILE A 320 2.56 12.24 -13.02
CA ILE A 320 2.13 11.73 -11.71
C ILE A 320 1.33 10.45 -11.96
N TRP A 321 1.78 9.34 -11.39
CA TRP A 321 1.04 8.08 -11.38
C TRP A 321 0.29 7.93 -10.08
N VAL A 322 -1.01 7.64 -10.15
CA VAL A 322 -1.90 7.53 -8.99
C VAL A 322 -2.49 6.14 -8.92
N GLY A 323 -2.24 5.46 -7.83
CA GLY A 323 -2.90 4.19 -7.49
C GLY A 323 -4.24 4.41 -6.79
N GLY A 324 -5.06 3.35 -6.69
CA GLY A 324 -6.37 3.46 -6.06
C GLY A 324 -7.00 2.12 -5.71
N ILE A 325 -8.08 2.16 -4.95
CA ILE A 325 -8.79 0.99 -4.40
C ILE A 325 -10.29 0.99 -4.73
N TYR A 326 -10.99 -0.01 -4.19
CA TYR A 326 -12.46 -0.19 -4.28
C TYR A 326 -13.02 -0.19 -5.70
N GLY A 327 -12.37 -0.96 -6.58
CA GLY A 327 -12.78 -1.13 -7.97
C GLY A 327 -12.03 -0.20 -8.91
N SER A 328 -10.81 0.20 -8.55
CA SER A 328 -9.84 0.74 -9.48
C SER A 328 -9.15 -0.40 -10.23
N PHE A 329 -9.20 -0.35 -11.58
CA PHE A 329 -8.70 -1.42 -12.45
C PHE A 329 -7.42 -1.03 -13.19
N GLY A 330 -6.76 0.02 -12.72
CA GLY A 330 -5.51 0.51 -13.29
C GLY A 330 -4.90 1.62 -12.45
N ILE A 331 -3.74 2.08 -12.90
CA ILE A 331 -3.04 3.24 -12.37
C ILE A 331 -3.42 4.44 -13.24
N ALA A 332 -3.95 5.51 -12.64
CA ALA A 332 -4.22 6.75 -13.35
C ALA A 332 -2.92 7.54 -13.54
N ARG A 333 -2.76 8.18 -14.71
CA ARG A 333 -1.56 8.91 -15.10
C ARG A 333 -1.92 10.34 -15.51
N PHE A 334 -1.25 11.30 -14.91
CA PHE A 334 -1.48 12.72 -15.14
C PHE A 334 -0.19 13.39 -15.61
N PRO A 335 -0.13 13.85 -16.89
CA PRO A 335 1.03 14.59 -17.39
C PRO A 335 1.29 15.85 -16.55
N GLN A 336 2.54 16.06 -16.13
CA GLN A 336 2.94 17.29 -15.44
C GLN A 336 3.19 18.39 -16.49
N GLN A 337 2.60 19.57 -16.28
CA GLN A 337 2.92 20.73 -17.09
C GLN A 337 4.34 21.21 -16.73
N LYS A 338 5.21 21.33 -17.75
CA LYS A 338 6.57 21.90 -17.59
C LYS A 338 6.51 23.40 -17.42
#